data_50f95cf4459fe8701b5d6f1ca7b6ab0a
#
_entry.id   50f95cf4459fe8701b5d6f1ca7b6ab0a
#
_cell.length_a   1.000
_cell.length_b   1.000
_cell.length_c   1.000
_cell.angle_alpha   90.00
_cell.angle_beta   90.00
_cell.angle_gamma   90.00
#
_symmetry.space_group_name_H-M   'P 1'
#
loop_
_entity.id
_entity.type
_entity.pdbx_description
1 polymer ?
#
loop_
_entity_poly.entity_id
_entity_poly.type
_entity_poly.pdbx_seq_one_letter_code
_entity_poly.pdbx_strand_id
1 'polypeptide(L)'
;MLKKLCQWDKKLVIKFAVSLFVTIFLAVMFFGLCAYAETTETAGQTAASAEAGDYLDTPAQNVGDSPTSSVLQEVIGVDASQPLEVILLLSLIALSPSILIMMTCFTRIIIVLSFLRSAMQLQSTPPNMVLTGMALFLTLFIMTPVFTEINEIAYQPYVNEQMTTKEAVETASVPLRRFMLKQTANDDLDFFIDLSKMEEPEGGYTEEYIQNDLPLTVIVPSFMISELKRAFQMGFLIYIPFLVIDIVVGSTLMSMGMMMLPPAMISMPFKILIFVLADGWNLLIGSVVSSYNW
;
A
#
# COMPACT_ATOMS: atom_id res chain seq x y z
N MET A 1 18.56 -3.83 44.98
CA MET A 1 18.33 -4.92 44.00
C MET A 1 17.06 -4.72 43.14
N LEU A 2 16.09 -3.96 43.61
CA LEU A 2 14.79 -3.69 42.91
C LEU A 2 14.84 -2.67 41.77
N LYS A 3 15.87 -1.79 41.71
CA LYS A 3 16.02 -0.79 40.61
C LYS A 3 16.51 -1.34 39.27
N LYS A 4 17.11 -2.53 39.24
CA LYS A 4 17.55 -3.18 37.98
C LYS A 4 16.45 -3.97 37.27
N LEU A 5 15.35 -4.33 37.94
CA LEU A 5 14.20 -5.00 37.36
C LEU A 5 13.28 -4.04 36.59
N CYS A 6 13.27 -2.76 36.96
CA CYS A 6 12.42 -1.75 36.29
C CYS A 6 13.02 -1.21 34.99
N GLN A 7 14.31 -1.41 34.72
CA GLN A 7 14.99 -0.93 33.51
C GLN A 7 14.98 -1.93 32.35
N TRP A 8 14.64 -3.19 32.65
CA TRP A 8 14.54 -4.24 31.62
C TRP A 8 13.19 -4.25 30.92
N ASP A 9 12.17 -3.68 31.56
CA ASP A 9 10.78 -3.73 31.12
C ASP A 9 10.46 -2.74 29.97
N LYS A 10 11.08 -1.55 29.94
CA LYS A 10 10.73 -0.53 28.93
C LYS A 10 11.15 -0.92 27.51
N LYS A 11 12.31 -1.50 27.30
CA LYS A 11 12.76 -1.95 25.97
C LYS A 11 11.99 -3.17 25.47
N LEU A 12 11.58 -4.04 26.39
CA LEU A 12 10.77 -5.21 26.06
C LEU A 12 9.33 -4.79 25.74
N VAL A 13 8.76 -3.87 26.53
CA VAL A 13 7.42 -3.32 26.33
C VAL A 13 7.35 -2.56 25.01
N ILE A 14 8.37 -1.76 24.64
CA ILE A 14 8.42 -1.05 23.36
C ILE A 14 8.54 -2.02 22.19
N LYS A 15 9.39 -3.05 22.29
CA LYS A 15 9.46 -4.09 21.25
C LYS A 15 8.14 -4.86 21.13
N PHE A 16 7.47 -5.14 22.26
CA PHE A 16 6.16 -5.77 22.27
C PHE A 16 5.08 -4.85 21.71
N ALA A 17 5.10 -3.55 22.05
CA ALA A 17 4.15 -2.57 21.52
C ALA A 17 4.31 -2.34 20.02
N VAL A 18 5.55 -2.24 19.51
CA VAL A 18 5.82 -2.14 18.06
C VAL A 18 5.45 -3.44 17.35
N SER A 19 5.78 -4.61 17.94
CA SER A 19 5.36 -5.91 17.40
C SER A 19 3.84 -6.05 17.42
N LEU A 20 3.17 -5.64 18.50
CA LEU A 20 1.72 -5.66 18.63
C LEU A 20 1.06 -4.69 17.65
N PHE A 21 1.62 -3.48 17.47
CA PHE A 21 1.13 -2.50 16.51
C PHE A 21 1.27 -3.01 15.07
N VAL A 22 2.41 -3.59 14.70
CA VAL A 22 2.63 -4.23 13.39
C VAL A 22 1.67 -5.41 13.22
N THR A 23 1.44 -6.21 14.26
CA THR A 23 0.53 -7.37 14.20
C THR A 23 -0.93 -6.91 14.08
N ILE A 24 -1.33 -5.88 14.82
CA ILE A 24 -2.68 -5.29 14.72
C ILE A 24 -2.86 -4.59 13.38
N PHE A 25 -1.85 -3.87 12.89
CA PHE A 25 -1.87 -3.24 11.57
C PHE A 25 -2.00 -4.29 10.46
N LEU A 26 -1.23 -5.38 10.54
CA LEU A 26 -1.35 -6.51 9.61
C LEU A 26 -2.70 -7.22 9.74
N ALA A 27 -3.24 -7.37 10.95
CA ALA A 27 -4.55 -7.97 11.19
C ALA A 27 -5.69 -7.09 10.66
N VAL A 28 -5.63 -5.77 10.87
CA VAL A 28 -6.64 -4.81 10.36
C VAL A 28 -6.57 -4.73 8.84
N MET A 29 -5.37 -4.72 8.24
CA MET A 29 -5.18 -4.83 6.80
C MET A 29 -5.74 -6.14 6.25
N PHE A 30 -5.48 -7.27 6.94
CA PHE A 30 -5.96 -8.59 6.54
C PHE A 30 -7.49 -8.69 6.66
N PHE A 31 -8.09 -8.17 7.74
CA PHE A 31 -9.53 -8.18 7.95
C PHE A 31 -10.27 -7.19 7.04
N GLY A 32 -9.70 -6.01 6.80
CA GLY A 32 -10.24 -5.02 5.85
C GLY A 32 -10.23 -5.52 4.41
N LEU A 33 -9.18 -6.21 3.99
CA LEU A 33 -9.10 -6.86 2.67
C LEU A 33 -10.04 -8.06 2.56
N CYS A 34 -10.24 -8.82 3.64
CA CYS A 34 -11.18 -9.94 3.66
C CYS A 34 -12.64 -9.46 3.55
N ALA A 35 -13.00 -8.39 4.28
CA ALA A 35 -14.32 -7.77 4.20
C ALA A 35 -14.61 -7.14 2.83
N TYR A 36 -13.58 -6.58 2.17
CA TYR A 36 -13.71 -6.04 0.81
C TYR A 36 -13.88 -7.14 -0.26
N ALA A 37 -13.25 -8.30 -0.07
CA ALA A 37 -13.40 -9.45 -0.96
C ALA A 37 -14.80 -10.09 -0.88
N GLU A 38 -15.40 -10.14 0.31
CA GLU A 38 -16.76 -10.67 0.51
C GLU A 38 -17.85 -9.75 -0.06
N THR A 39 -17.64 -8.42 -0.03
CA THR A 39 -18.61 -7.47 -0.59
C THR A 39 -18.65 -7.46 -2.12
N THR A 40 -17.60 -7.90 -2.80
CA THR A 40 -17.60 -8.00 -4.27
C THR A 40 -18.24 -9.28 -4.80
N GLU A 41 -18.31 -10.36 -4.04
CA GLU A 41 -19.04 -11.57 -4.44
C GLU A 41 -20.56 -11.47 -4.20
N THR A 42 -20.98 -10.72 -3.17
CA THR A 42 -22.40 -10.55 -2.83
C THR A 42 -23.11 -9.49 -3.68
N ALA A 43 -22.39 -8.53 -4.25
CA ALA A 43 -22.98 -7.50 -5.12
C ALA A 43 -23.46 -8.02 -6.49
N GLY A 44 -23.08 -9.24 -6.86
CA GLY A 44 -23.52 -9.90 -8.11
C GLY A 44 -24.83 -10.69 -8.02
N GLN A 45 -25.35 -10.93 -6.81
CA GLN A 45 -26.52 -11.82 -6.62
C GLN A 45 -27.75 -11.16 -5.99
N THR A 46 -27.74 -9.89 -5.61
CA THR A 46 -28.86 -9.21 -4.94
C THR A 46 -29.56 -8.12 -5.78
N ALA A 47 -29.48 -8.20 -7.10
CA ALA A 47 -30.25 -7.31 -8.00
C ALA A 47 -31.64 -7.85 -8.37
N ALA A 48 -32.15 -8.85 -7.68
CA ALA A 48 -33.48 -9.40 -7.93
C ALA A 48 -34.17 -9.75 -6.59
N SER A 49 -34.75 -8.76 -5.95
CA SER A 49 -35.87 -8.79 -4.99
C SER A 49 -35.66 -7.77 -3.86
N ALA A 50 -36.16 -6.58 -4.04
CA ALA A 50 -36.41 -5.64 -2.96
C ALA A 50 -37.88 -5.21 -3.02
N GLU A 51 -38.72 -5.92 -2.30
CA GLU A 51 -40.01 -5.39 -1.85
C GLU A 51 -39.80 -4.56 -0.58
N ALA A 52 -40.49 -3.43 -0.55
CA ALA A 52 -40.50 -2.45 0.51
C ALA A 52 -41.14 -2.98 1.78
N GLY A 53 -40.53 -2.75 2.94
CA GLY A 53 -41.07 -3.04 4.28
C GLY A 53 -40.38 -2.17 5.33
N ASP A 54 -41.05 -1.10 5.68
CA ASP A 54 -41.26 -0.45 6.97
C ASP A 54 -40.27 -0.80 8.12
N TYR A 55 -39.32 0.10 8.42
CA TYR A 55 -38.62 0.19 9.71
C TYR A 55 -38.42 1.65 10.12
N LEU A 56 -39.47 2.28 10.62
CA LEU A 56 -39.41 3.46 11.47
C LEU A 56 -39.90 3.00 12.87
N ASP A 57 -38.97 2.97 13.80
CA ASP A 57 -39.09 3.21 15.26
C ASP A 57 -38.10 2.33 16.03
N THR A 58 -36.91 2.87 16.28
CA THR A 58 -36.11 2.45 17.45
C THR A 58 -35.58 3.70 18.13
N PRO A 59 -35.84 3.94 19.42
CA PRO A 59 -35.40 5.13 20.13
C PRO A 59 -33.87 5.10 20.32
N ALA A 60 -33.24 6.23 20.12
CA ALA A 60 -31.82 6.48 20.37
C ALA A 60 -31.44 6.06 21.80
N GLN A 61 -30.72 4.96 21.93
CA GLN A 61 -30.06 4.61 23.18
C GLN A 61 -28.88 5.49 23.44
N ASN A 62 -28.78 6.02 24.66
CA ASN A 62 -27.67 6.84 25.16
C ASN A 62 -26.30 6.15 24.91
N VAL A 63 -25.48 6.76 24.07
CA VAL A 63 -24.11 6.32 23.73
C VAL A 63 -23.09 6.69 24.82
N GLY A 64 -23.57 7.13 26.00
CA GLY A 64 -22.73 7.72 27.05
C GLY A 64 -21.85 6.78 27.88
N ASP A 65 -22.10 5.44 27.90
CA ASP A 65 -21.44 4.52 28.84
C ASP A 65 -20.92 3.23 28.19
N SER A 66 -20.34 3.30 27.00
CA SER A 66 -19.67 2.12 26.43
C SER A 66 -18.17 2.12 26.77
N PRO A 67 -17.56 0.96 27.09
CA PRO A 67 -16.12 0.87 27.41
C PRO A 67 -15.21 1.35 26.27
N THR A 68 -15.75 1.52 25.07
CA THR A 68 -15.06 2.10 23.90
C THR A 68 -14.84 3.61 24.04
N SER A 69 -15.73 4.35 24.73
CA SER A 69 -15.61 5.80 24.91
C SER A 69 -14.46 6.19 25.85
N SER A 70 -14.24 5.40 26.90
CA SER A 70 -13.14 5.61 27.85
C SER A 70 -11.78 5.33 27.23
N VAL A 71 -11.67 4.30 26.39
CA VAL A 71 -10.43 3.95 25.68
C VAL A 71 -10.07 5.02 24.62
N LEU A 72 -11.06 5.57 23.92
CA LEU A 72 -10.82 6.64 22.94
C LEU A 72 -10.34 7.94 23.60
N GLN A 73 -10.88 8.27 24.79
CA GLN A 73 -10.48 9.47 25.53
C GLN A 73 -9.08 9.32 26.14
N GLU A 74 -8.70 8.11 26.59
CA GLU A 74 -7.41 7.85 27.23
C GLU A 74 -6.27 7.68 26.22
N VAL A 75 -6.53 7.10 25.03
CA VAL A 75 -5.50 6.80 24.02
C VAL A 75 -5.32 7.95 23.02
N ILE A 76 -6.38 8.72 22.71
CA ILE A 76 -6.35 9.68 21.57
C ILE A 76 -6.65 11.11 22.03
N GLY A 77 -7.09 11.32 23.27
CA GLY A 77 -7.38 12.64 23.84
C GLY A 77 -8.61 13.34 23.23
N VAL A 78 -9.49 12.59 22.56
CA VAL A 78 -10.70 13.11 21.91
C VAL A 78 -11.89 13.00 22.84
N ASP A 79 -12.60 14.09 23.06
CA ASP A 79 -13.81 14.13 23.86
C ASP A 79 -14.94 13.37 23.15
N ALA A 80 -15.28 12.18 23.65
CA ALA A 80 -16.36 11.33 23.11
C ALA A 80 -17.76 12.01 23.21
N SER A 81 -17.85 13.18 23.83
CA SER A 81 -19.05 14.00 23.89
C SER A 81 -19.37 14.74 22.58
N GLN A 82 -18.40 14.83 21.65
CA GLN A 82 -18.59 15.46 20.34
C GLN A 82 -18.63 14.40 19.23
N PRO A 83 -19.82 13.99 18.78
CA PRO A 83 -19.94 12.91 17.79
C PRO A 83 -19.24 13.22 16.46
N LEU A 84 -19.08 14.50 16.11
CA LEU A 84 -18.39 14.93 14.91
C LEU A 84 -16.88 14.62 14.95
N GLU A 85 -16.22 14.88 16.09
CA GLU A 85 -14.78 14.62 16.26
C GLU A 85 -14.47 13.11 16.18
N VAL A 86 -15.33 12.29 16.82
CA VAL A 86 -15.20 10.85 16.77
C VAL A 86 -15.36 10.29 15.35
N ILE A 87 -16.37 10.78 14.61
CA ILE A 87 -16.57 10.37 13.20
C ILE A 87 -15.38 10.78 12.34
N LEU A 88 -14.86 11.99 12.51
CA LEU A 88 -13.72 12.49 11.74
C LEU A 88 -12.45 11.68 12.04
N LEU A 89 -12.21 11.35 13.30
CA LEU A 89 -11.09 10.51 13.73
C LEU A 89 -11.19 9.10 13.17
N LEU A 90 -12.37 8.45 13.28
CA LEU A 90 -12.60 7.13 12.73
C LEU A 90 -12.40 7.11 11.21
N SER A 91 -12.85 8.16 10.52
CA SER A 91 -12.63 8.32 9.08
C SER A 91 -11.14 8.45 8.76
N LEU A 92 -10.38 9.21 9.54
CA LEU A 92 -8.93 9.36 9.36
C LEU A 92 -8.20 8.03 9.57
N ILE A 93 -8.55 7.29 10.62
CA ILE A 93 -7.99 5.97 10.90
C ILE A 93 -8.33 4.98 9.78
N ALA A 94 -9.56 5.00 9.27
CA ALA A 94 -9.98 4.13 8.17
C ALA A 94 -9.26 4.43 6.85
N LEU A 95 -8.93 5.69 6.57
CA LEU A 95 -8.20 6.12 5.36
C LEU A 95 -6.68 5.95 5.48
N SER A 96 -6.15 5.91 6.71
CA SER A 96 -4.70 5.84 6.97
C SER A 96 -3.98 4.70 6.23
N PRO A 97 -4.49 3.44 6.18
CA PRO A 97 -3.83 2.37 5.44
C PRO A 97 -3.71 2.67 3.93
N SER A 98 -4.75 3.26 3.35
CA SER A 98 -4.74 3.61 1.92
C SER A 98 -3.71 4.69 1.61
N ILE A 99 -3.62 5.72 2.45
CA ILE A 99 -2.64 6.80 2.30
C ILE A 99 -1.21 6.24 2.41
N LEU A 100 -0.93 5.41 3.42
CA LEU A 100 0.39 4.80 3.60
C LEU A 100 0.79 3.91 2.41
N ILE A 101 -0.13 3.11 1.88
CA ILE A 101 0.10 2.27 0.70
C ILE A 101 0.46 3.15 -0.51
N MET A 102 -0.24 4.27 -0.71
CA MET A 102 0.01 5.19 -1.82
C MET A 102 1.35 5.94 -1.70
N MET A 103 1.89 6.12 -0.49
CA MET A 103 3.18 6.79 -0.25
C MET A 103 4.37 5.83 -0.20
N THR A 104 4.16 4.55 -0.49
CA THR A 104 5.20 3.51 -0.44
C THR A 104 5.39 2.81 -1.79
N CYS A 105 6.37 1.92 -1.85
CA CYS A 105 6.64 1.11 -3.04
C CYS A 105 5.57 0.01 -3.31
N PHE A 106 4.56 -0.15 -2.45
CA PHE A 106 3.53 -1.18 -2.58
C PHE A 106 2.82 -1.17 -3.93
N THR A 107 2.48 0.02 -4.44
CA THR A 107 1.74 0.19 -5.70
C THR A 107 2.47 -0.44 -6.88
N ARG A 108 3.77 -0.18 -7.05
CA ARG A 108 4.58 -0.78 -8.12
C ARG A 108 4.64 -2.29 -8.00
N ILE A 109 4.91 -2.78 -6.79
CA ILE A 109 5.09 -4.22 -6.53
C ILE A 109 3.82 -5.00 -6.85
N ILE A 110 2.67 -4.56 -6.33
CA ILE A 110 1.40 -5.29 -6.54
C ILE A 110 0.98 -5.31 -8.02
N ILE A 111 1.22 -4.21 -8.74
CA ILE A 111 0.91 -4.13 -10.17
C ILE A 111 1.83 -5.09 -10.95
N VAL A 112 3.14 -5.09 -10.70
CA VAL A 112 4.08 -5.99 -11.38
C VAL A 112 3.75 -7.45 -11.13
N LEU A 113 3.43 -7.82 -9.88
CA LEU A 113 2.98 -9.18 -9.53
C LEU A 113 1.67 -9.56 -10.23
N SER A 114 0.74 -8.61 -10.36
CA SER A 114 -0.51 -8.81 -11.09
C SER A 114 -0.28 -9.00 -12.59
N PHE A 115 0.65 -8.27 -13.18
CA PHE A 115 1.06 -8.46 -14.57
C PHE A 115 1.68 -9.84 -14.81
N LEU A 116 2.56 -10.31 -13.90
CA LEU A 116 3.12 -11.66 -13.99
C LEU A 116 2.03 -12.73 -14.03
N ARG A 117 1.06 -12.68 -13.10
CA ARG A 117 -0.06 -13.63 -13.07
C ARG A 117 -0.87 -13.58 -14.37
N SER A 118 -1.14 -12.39 -14.87
CA SER A 118 -1.87 -12.19 -16.12
C SER A 118 -1.09 -12.71 -17.33
N ALA A 119 0.23 -12.49 -17.38
CA ALA A 119 1.10 -12.97 -18.45
C ALA A 119 1.15 -14.50 -18.53
N MET A 120 1.15 -15.17 -17.38
CA MET A 120 1.07 -16.65 -17.29
C MET A 120 -0.34 -17.19 -17.58
N GLN A 121 -1.37 -16.32 -17.76
CA GLN A 121 -2.78 -16.70 -17.97
C GLN A 121 -3.37 -17.52 -16.81
N LEU A 122 -2.84 -17.36 -15.61
CA LEU A 122 -3.35 -18.01 -14.41
C LEU A 122 -4.55 -17.21 -13.88
N GLN A 123 -5.75 -17.81 -13.93
CA GLN A 123 -7.00 -17.11 -13.57
C GLN A 123 -7.12 -16.86 -12.05
N SER A 124 -6.71 -17.81 -11.22
CA SER A 124 -6.90 -17.77 -9.77
C SER A 124 -5.66 -18.14 -8.94
N THR A 125 -4.55 -18.54 -9.57
CA THR A 125 -3.34 -18.98 -8.89
C THR A 125 -2.15 -18.12 -9.30
N PRO A 126 -1.38 -17.51 -8.35
CA PRO A 126 -1.64 -17.48 -6.91
C PRO A 126 -2.84 -16.61 -6.54
N PRO A 127 -3.55 -16.91 -5.41
CA PRO A 127 -4.67 -16.10 -4.92
C PRO A 127 -4.26 -14.65 -4.67
N ASN A 128 -5.21 -13.70 -4.81
CA ASN A 128 -4.95 -12.26 -4.58
C ASN A 128 -4.31 -12.00 -3.20
N MET A 129 -4.77 -12.71 -2.18
CA MET A 129 -4.24 -12.63 -0.82
C MET A 129 -2.75 -12.92 -0.73
N VAL A 130 -2.27 -13.94 -1.47
CA VAL A 130 -0.84 -14.31 -1.50
C VAL A 130 -0.03 -13.23 -2.20
N LEU A 131 -0.51 -12.69 -3.32
CA LEU A 131 0.17 -11.59 -4.02
C LEU A 131 0.22 -10.32 -3.18
N THR A 132 -0.88 -9.98 -2.51
CA THR A 132 -0.93 -8.82 -1.61
C THR A 132 -0.01 -9.01 -0.41
N GLY A 133 0.00 -10.18 0.21
CA GLY A 133 0.91 -10.52 1.30
C GLY A 133 2.37 -10.41 0.87
N MET A 134 2.74 -10.96 -0.29
CA MET A 134 4.09 -10.85 -0.85
C MET A 134 4.47 -9.40 -1.13
N ALA A 135 3.56 -8.62 -1.75
CA ALA A 135 3.78 -7.20 -2.00
C ALA A 135 4.02 -6.42 -0.71
N LEU A 136 3.28 -6.74 0.36
CA LEU A 136 3.41 -6.10 1.66
C LEU A 136 4.75 -6.42 2.33
N PHE A 137 5.18 -7.68 2.33
CA PHE A 137 6.50 -8.08 2.86
C PHE A 137 7.64 -7.44 2.08
N LEU A 138 7.56 -7.41 0.74
CA LEU A 138 8.56 -6.74 -0.09
C LEU A 138 8.58 -5.23 0.16
N THR A 139 7.41 -4.62 0.37
CA THR A 139 7.31 -3.21 0.73
C THR A 139 8.02 -2.92 2.06
N LEU A 140 7.76 -3.71 3.10
CA LEU A 140 8.44 -3.58 4.39
C LEU A 140 9.95 -3.75 4.24
N PHE A 141 10.39 -4.72 3.44
CA PHE A 141 11.81 -4.95 3.18
C PHE A 141 12.47 -3.75 2.49
N ILE A 142 11.86 -3.23 1.43
CA ILE A 142 12.37 -2.09 0.68
C ILE A 142 12.31 -0.81 1.52
N MET A 143 11.25 -0.57 2.29
CA MET A 143 11.06 0.63 3.11
C MET A 143 11.80 0.59 4.45
N THR A 144 12.49 -0.50 4.79
CA THR A 144 13.21 -0.64 6.06
C THR A 144 14.12 0.55 6.38
N PRO A 145 14.99 1.07 5.47
CA PRO A 145 15.83 2.22 5.78
C PRO A 145 15.03 3.49 6.08
N VAL A 146 13.93 3.73 5.35
CA VAL A 146 13.05 4.88 5.60
C VAL A 146 12.39 4.78 6.98
N PHE A 147 11.87 3.60 7.34
CA PHE A 147 11.25 3.38 8.65
C PHE A 147 12.27 3.45 9.79
N THR A 148 13.50 3.00 9.56
CA THR A 148 14.57 3.13 10.56
C THR A 148 14.91 4.59 10.80
N GLU A 149 15.04 5.40 9.75
CA GLU A 149 15.27 6.83 9.86
C GLU A 149 14.12 7.53 10.60
N ILE A 150 12.86 7.24 10.26
CA ILE A 150 11.69 7.78 10.97
C ILE A 150 11.72 7.43 12.46
N ASN A 151 12.09 6.18 12.79
CA ASN A 151 12.18 5.75 14.17
C ASN A 151 13.24 6.55 14.94
N GLU A 152 14.39 6.83 14.33
CA GLU A 152 15.50 7.54 14.99
C GLU A 152 15.22 9.03 15.16
N ILE A 153 14.70 9.70 14.13
CA ILE A 153 14.58 11.18 14.14
C ILE A 153 13.24 11.69 14.69
N ALA A 154 12.18 10.87 14.65
CA ALA A 154 10.85 11.28 15.07
C ALA A 154 10.31 10.44 16.25
N TYR A 155 10.25 9.11 16.11
CA TYR A 155 9.61 8.27 17.10
C TYR A 155 10.37 8.21 18.43
N GLN A 156 11.69 8.02 18.41
CA GLN A 156 12.50 7.96 19.64
C GLN A 156 12.51 9.29 20.41
N PRO A 157 12.70 10.47 19.78
CA PRO A 157 12.58 11.75 20.46
C PRO A 157 11.18 12.01 21.02
N TYR A 158 10.14 11.62 20.31
CA TYR A 158 8.76 11.73 20.79
C TYR A 158 8.50 10.90 22.05
N VAL A 159 8.92 9.63 22.06
CA VAL A 159 8.79 8.73 23.24
C VAL A 159 9.60 9.22 24.43
N ASN A 160 10.71 9.91 24.18
CA ASN A 160 11.56 10.50 25.21
C ASN A 160 11.08 11.91 25.67
N GLU A 161 9.87 12.33 25.27
CA GLU A 161 9.28 13.63 25.61
C GLU A 161 10.13 14.85 25.18
N GLN A 162 10.98 14.68 24.16
CA GLN A 162 11.84 15.74 23.61
C GLN A 162 11.18 16.53 22.49
N MET A 163 10.01 16.08 22.03
CA MET A 163 9.34 16.61 20.84
C MET A 163 7.81 16.53 21.03
N THR A 164 7.09 17.53 20.55
CA THR A 164 5.64 17.52 20.56
C THR A 164 5.10 16.58 19.47
N THR A 165 3.85 16.14 19.60
CA THR A 165 3.17 15.31 18.58
C THR A 165 3.22 15.93 17.19
N LYS A 166 3.01 17.25 17.10
CA LYS A 166 3.04 17.99 15.84
C LYS A 166 4.43 17.96 15.20
N GLU A 167 5.47 18.29 15.95
CA GLU A 167 6.86 18.23 15.49
C GLU A 167 7.27 16.82 15.07
N ALA A 168 6.84 15.80 15.82
CA ALA A 168 7.11 14.41 15.49
C ALA A 168 6.52 14.00 14.14
N VAL A 169 5.27 14.41 13.84
CA VAL A 169 4.62 14.13 12.54
C VAL A 169 5.32 14.88 11.40
N GLU A 170 5.65 16.15 11.60
CA GLU A 170 6.39 16.95 10.62
C GLU A 170 7.75 16.32 10.32
N THR A 171 8.52 15.97 11.35
CA THR A 171 9.83 15.32 11.22
C THR A 171 9.72 13.94 10.56
N ALA A 172 8.72 13.12 10.93
CA ALA A 172 8.49 11.81 10.32
C ALA A 172 8.15 11.89 8.82
N SER A 173 7.58 13.00 8.36
CA SER A 173 7.26 13.20 6.96
C SER A 173 8.50 13.38 6.06
N VAL A 174 9.64 13.84 6.61
CA VAL A 174 10.85 14.19 5.85
C VAL A 174 11.45 12.97 5.13
N PRO A 175 11.70 11.81 5.78
CA PRO A 175 12.21 10.63 5.08
C PRO A 175 11.25 10.08 4.03
N LEU A 176 9.94 10.12 4.28
CA LEU A 176 8.94 9.71 3.30
C LEU A 176 8.93 10.63 2.07
N ARG A 177 8.98 11.94 2.28
CA ARG A 177 9.08 12.94 1.21
C ARG A 177 10.32 12.69 0.37
N ARG A 178 11.49 12.50 0.99
CA ARG A 178 12.76 12.22 0.30
C ARG A 178 12.68 10.94 -0.51
N PHE A 179 12.07 9.88 0.04
CA PHE A 179 11.85 8.62 -0.68
C PHE A 179 10.98 8.84 -1.92
N MET A 180 9.83 9.50 -1.78
CA MET A 180 8.91 9.76 -2.90
C MET A 180 9.59 10.59 -3.99
N LEU A 181 10.28 11.67 -3.64
CA LEU A 181 10.99 12.53 -4.60
C LEU A 181 12.08 11.78 -5.35
N LYS A 182 12.86 10.90 -4.70
CA LYS A 182 13.86 10.07 -5.37
C LYS A 182 13.26 9.11 -6.39
N GLN A 183 12.03 8.69 -6.19
CA GLN A 183 11.34 7.76 -7.08
C GLN A 183 10.46 8.48 -8.11
N THR A 184 10.21 9.76 -7.98
CA THR A 184 9.41 10.55 -8.93
C THR A 184 10.28 10.97 -10.11
N ALA A 185 9.75 10.84 -11.33
CA ALA A 185 10.40 11.40 -12.53
C ALA A 185 10.19 12.93 -12.57
N ASN A 186 11.20 13.67 -12.99
CA ASN A 186 11.13 15.13 -13.05
C ASN A 186 9.95 15.61 -13.90
N ASP A 187 9.73 14.99 -15.06
CA ASP A 187 8.62 15.34 -15.95
C ASP A 187 7.25 15.22 -15.26
N ASP A 188 7.09 14.21 -14.38
CA ASP A 188 5.84 14.01 -13.64
C ASP A 188 5.70 15.02 -12.50
N LEU A 189 6.79 15.38 -11.86
CA LEU A 189 6.82 16.42 -10.82
C LEU A 189 6.47 17.77 -11.41
N ASP A 190 7.14 18.16 -12.49
CA ASP A 190 6.92 19.43 -13.20
C ASP A 190 5.48 19.55 -13.70
N PHE A 191 4.92 18.45 -14.24
CA PHE A 191 3.52 18.39 -14.67
C PHE A 191 2.54 18.74 -13.53
N PHE A 192 2.76 18.20 -12.33
CA PHE A 192 1.85 18.48 -11.20
C PHE A 192 2.12 19.84 -10.56
N ILE A 193 3.34 20.34 -10.61
CA ILE A 193 3.65 21.74 -10.22
C ILE A 193 2.86 22.70 -11.11
N ASP A 194 2.95 22.55 -12.42
CA ASP A 194 2.23 23.39 -13.40
C ASP A 194 0.70 23.30 -13.20
N LEU A 195 0.20 22.08 -12.97
CA LEU A 195 -1.23 21.83 -12.76
C LEU A 195 -1.74 22.45 -11.45
N SER A 196 -0.91 22.54 -10.43
CA SER A 196 -1.26 23.10 -9.12
C SER A 196 -1.51 24.60 -9.15
N LYS A 197 -1.04 25.31 -10.19
CA LYS A 197 -1.09 26.76 -10.33
C LYS A 197 -0.55 27.49 -9.10
N MET A 198 0.42 26.90 -8.42
CA MET A 198 1.09 27.56 -7.30
C MET A 198 1.88 28.76 -7.81
N GLU A 199 1.90 29.81 -7.00
CA GLU A 199 2.77 30.96 -7.27
C GLU A 199 4.22 30.48 -7.21
N GLU A 200 5.00 30.82 -8.23
CA GLU A 200 6.42 30.49 -8.29
C GLU A 200 7.14 31.16 -7.12
N PRO A 201 7.88 30.42 -6.30
CA PRO A 201 8.59 31.00 -5.17
C PRO A 201 9.68 31.98 -5.64
N GLU A 202 10.01 32.98 -4.81
CA GLU A 202 11.10 33.91 -5.08
C GLU A 202 12.42 33.12 -5.26
N GLY A 203 12.89 32.99 -6.51
CA GLY A 203 14.08 32.20 -6.85
C GLY A 203 13.84 30.89 -7.61
N GLY A 204 12.58 30.61 -7.98
CA GLY A 204 12.18 29.42 -8.72
C GLY A 204 12.07 28.15 -7.83
N TYR A 205 11.73 27.01 -8.45
CA TYR A 205 11.64 25.71 -7.78
C TYR A 205 13.04 25.12 -7.61
N THR A 206 13.78 25.58 -6.59
CA THR A 206 15.09 25.03 -6.24
C THR A 206 14.96 23.62 -5.65
N GLU A 207 16.06 22.83 -5.71
CA GLU A 207 16.08 21.49 -5.08
C GLU A 207 15.75 21.55 -3.59
N GLU A 208 16.19 22.61 -2.89
CA GLU A 208 15.94 22.83 -1.48
C GLU A 208 14.43 23.08 -1.21
N TYR A 209 13.78 23.92 -2.04
CA TYR A 209 12.34 24.17 -1.97
C TYR A 209 11.54 22.90 -2.22
N ILE A 210 11.89 22.15 -3.25
CA ILE A 210 11.22 20.88 -3.59
C ILE A 210 11.30 19.87 -2.44
N GLN A 211 12.47 19.79 -1.79
CA GLN A 211 12.67 18.84 -0.69
C GLN A 211 11.95 19.24 0.60
N ASN A 212 11.85 20.53 0.92
CA ASN A 212 11.39 21.00 2.22
C ASN A 212 9.97 21.58 2.18
N ASP A 213 9.67 22.41 1.18
CA ASP A 213 8.50 23.29 1.18
C ASP A 213 7.39 22.85 0.20
N LEU A 214 7.71 22.05 -0.81
CA LEU A 214 6.70 21.59 -1.78
C LEU A 214 5.59 20.80 -1.09
N PRO A 215 4.30 21.12 -1.26
CA PRO A 215 3.20 20.43 -0.59
C PRO A 215 3.12 18.95 -0.96
N LEU A 216 2.77 18.09 -0.01
CA LEU A 216 2.53 16.67 -0.25
C LEU A 216 1.40 16.43 -1.26
N THR A 217 0.45 17.37 -1.38
CA THR A 217 -0.63 17.32 -2.38
C THR A 217 -0.13 17.35 -3.82
N VAL A 218 1.11 17.80 -4.07
CA VAL A 218 1.78 17.78 -5.37
C VAL A 218 2.69 16.55 -5.46
N ILE A 219 3.46 16.26 -4.40
CA ILE A 219 4.43 15.15 -4.40
C ILE A 219 3.75 13.79 -4.52
N VAL A 220 2.68 13.55 -3.74
CA VAL A 220 2.02 12.22 -3.72
C VAL A 220 1.44 11.83 -5.08
N PRO A 221 0.65 12.66 -5.78
CA PRO A 221 0.14 12.30 -7.10
C PRO A 221 1.26 12.19 -8.15
N SER A 222 2.30 13.03 -8.11
CA SER A 222 3.45 12.91 -9.00
C SER A 222 4.17 11.58 -8.82
N PHE A 223 4.42 11.19 -7.57
CA PHE A 223 5.00 9.90 -7.20
C PHE A 223 4.13 8.73 -7.69
N MET A 224 2.81 8.79 -7.45
CA MET A 224 1.88 7.74 -7.87
C MET A 224 1.90 7.53 -9.39
N ILE A 225 1.90 8.59 -10.18
CA ILE A 225 1.97 8.49 -11.65
C ILE A 225 3.32 7.89 -12.08
N SER A 226 4.42 8.32 -11.48
CA SER A 226 5.75 7.75 -11.76
C SER A 226 5.83 6.26 -11.40
N GLU A 227 5.28 5.86 -10.26
CA GLU A 227 5.21 4.45 -9.84
C GLU A 227 4.35 3.61 -10.80
N LEU A 228 3.19 4.14 -11.22
CA LEU A 228 2.34 3.50 -12.21
C LEU A 228 3.07 3.32 -13.55
N LYS A 229 3.69 4.37 -14.09
CA LYS A 229 4.46 4.30 -15.35
C LYS A 229 5.55 3.23 -15.27
N ARG A 230 6.34 3.21 -14.20
CA ARG A 230 7.40 2.20 -14.00
C ARG A 230 6.84 0.80 -13.85
N ALA A 231 5.74 0.64 -13.08
CA ALA A 231 5.08 -0.65 -12.93
C ALA A 231 4.57 -1.21 -14.26
N PHE A 232 3.96 -0.36 -15.11
CA PHE A 232 3.52 -0.75 -16.44
C PHE A 232 4.68 -1.10 -17.37
N GLN A 233 5.77 -0.33 -17.34
CA GLN A 233 6.98 -0.62 -18.12
C GLN A 233 7.57 -1.98 -17.74
N MET A 234 7.73 -2.26 -16.43
CA MET A 234 8.23 -3.55 -15.95
C MET A 234 7.26 -4.69 -16.28
N GLY A 235 5.96 -4.47 -16.07
CA GLY A 235 4.93 -5.43 -16.39
C GLY A 235 4.91 -5.79 -17.87
N PHE A 236 5.07 -4.82 -18.74
CA PHE A 236 5.16 -5.03 -20.18
C PHE A 236 6.40 -5.86 -20.56
N LEU A 237 7.57 -5.55 -20.01
CA LEU A 237 8.80 -6.32 -20.24
C LEU A 237 8.64 -7.78 -19.81
N ILE A 238 7.98 -8.03 -18.67
CA ILE A 238 7.68 -9.39 -18.19
C ILE A 238 6.70 -10.10 -19.15
N TYR A 239 5.78 -9.36 -19.76
CA TYR A 239 4.77 -9.95 -20.64
C TYR A 239 5.36 -10.45 -21.98
N ILE A 240 6.41 -9.79 -22.52
CA ILE A 240 7.00 -10.10 -23.83
C ILE A 240 7.37 -11.58 -24.00
N PRO A 241 8.15 -12.23 -23.12
CA PRO A 241 8.54 -13.63 -23.33
C PRO A 241 7.32 -14.58 -23.33
N PHE A 242 6.31 -14.30 -22.55
CA PHE A 242 5.09 -15.10 -22.53
C PHE A 242 4.23 -14.90 -23.79
N LEU A 243 4.23 -13.68 -24.33
CA LEU A 243 3.58 -13.39 -25.60
C LEU A 243 4.20 -14.17 -26.76
N VAL A 244 5.54 -14.27 -26.79
CA VAL A 244 6.25 -15.06 -27.80
C VAL A 244 5.82 -16.52 -27.75
N ILE A 245 5.70 -17.11 -26.56
CA ILE A 245 5.21 -18.48 -26.38
C ILE A 245 3.80 -18.64 -26.94
N ASP A 246 2.91 -17.68 -26.67
CA ASP A 246 1.54 -17.70 -27.19
C ASP A 246 1.50 -17.69 -28.72
N ILE A 247 2.32 -16.85 -29.35
CA ILE A 247 2.39 -16.76 -30.81
C ILE A 247 2.92 -18.06 -31.42
N VAL A 248 3.99 -18.64 -30.85
CA VAL A 248 4.58 -19.89 -31.35
C VAL A 248 3.56 -21.05 -31.22
N VAL A 249 2.96 -21.23 -30.06
CA VAL A 249 1.96 -22.28 -29.83
C VAL A 249 0.73 -22.06 -30.71
N GLY A 250 0.24 -20.82 -30.80
CA GLY A 250 -0.92 -20.48 -31.63
C GLY A 250 -0.68 -20.76 -33.11
N SER A 251 0.48 -20.37 -33.66
CA SER A 251 0.82 -20.59 -35.07
C SER A 251 1.00 -22.08 -35.39
N THR A 252 1.60 -22.87 -34.48
CA THR A 252 1.72 -24.33 -34.65
C THR A 252 0.38 -25.03 -34.66
N LEU A 253 -0.53 -24.70 -33.70
CA LEU A 253 -1.88 -25.27 -33.65
C LEU A 253 -2.69 -24.94 -34.91
N MET A 254 -2.62 -23.69 -35.39
CA MET A 254 -3.30 -23.29 -36.64
C MET A 254 -2.76 -24.04 -37.85
N SER A 255 -1.44 -24.26 -37.95
CA SER A 255 -0.86 -25.00 -39.07
C SER A 255 -1.25 -26.49 -39.08
N MET A 256 -1.51 -27.05 -37.91
CA MET A 256 -2.03 -28.44 -37.76
C MET A 256 -3.57 -28.55 -38.00
N GLY A 257 -4.25 -27.45 -38.31
CA GLY A 257 -5.68 -27.42 -38.51
C GLY A 257 -6.54 -27.47 -37.24
N MET A 258 -5.92 -27.35 -36.05
CA MET A 258 -6.59 -27.45 -34.76
C MET A 258 -7.20 -26.11 -34.34
N MET A 259 -8.09 -25.53 -35.17
CA MET A 259 -8.69 -24.21 -34.92
C MET A 259 -9.66 -24.16 -33.74
N MET A 260 -10.22 -25.31 -33.31
CA MET A 260 -11.16 -25.34 -32.18
C MET A 260 -10.53 -25.36 -30.79
N LEU A 261 -9.23 -25.63 -30.68
CA LEU A 261 -8.54 -25.65 -29.39
C LEU A 261 -8.06 -24.22 -29.05
N PRO A 262 -8.41 -23.70 -27.86
CA PRO A 262 -7.92 -22.40 -27.42
C PRO A 262 -6.40 -22.45 -27.18
N PRO A 263 -5.58 -21.67 -27.93
CA PRO A 263 -4.12 -21.70 -27.81
C PRO A 263 -3.61 -21.40 -26.39
N ALA A 264 -4.33 -20.57 -25.65
CA ALA A 264 -4.01 -20.19 -24.29
C ALA A 264 -3.92 -21.41 -23.32
N MET A 265 -4.80 -22.41 -23.48
CA MET A 265 -4.76 -23.60 -22.62
C MET A 265 -3.54 -24.50 -22.92
N ILE A 266 -3.08 -24.49 -24.15
CA ILE A 266 -1.91 -25.28 -24.55
C ILE A 266 -0.60 -24.55 -24.22
N SER A 267 -0.57 -23.23 -24.31
CA SER A 267 0.63 -22.42 -24.01
C SER A 267 0.92 -22.31 -22.51
N MET A 268 -0.10 -22.38 -21.64
CA MET A 268 0.05 -22.21 -20.19
C MET A 268 1.11 -23.14 -19.56
N PRO A 269 1.12 -24.47 -19.78
CA PRO A 269 2.15 -25.35 -19.22
C PRO A 269 3.57 -24.96 -19.63
N PHE A 270 3.77 -24.54 -20.89
CA PHE A 270 5.07 -24.09 -21.38
C PHE A 270 5.53 -22.79 -20.72
N LYS A 271 4.61 -21.86 -20.49
CA LYS A 271 4.89 -20.62 -19.76
C LYS A 271 5.37 -20.89 -18.34
N ILE A 272 4.65 -21.75 -17.62
CA ILE A 272 5.03 -22.15 -16.25
C ILE A 272 6.39 -22.83 -16.25
N LEU A 273 6.62 -23.77 -17.19
CA LEU A 273 7.88 -24.50 -17.28
C LEU A 273 9.06 -23.54 -17.50
N ILE A 274 8.95 -22.62 -18.47
CA ILE A 274 10.01 -21.65 -18.76
C ILE A 274 10.25 -20.73 -17.58
N PHE A 275 9.18 -20.26 -16.90
CA PHE A 275 9.30 -19.42 -15.72
C PHE A 275 10.04 -20.13 -14.58
N VAL A 276 9.75 -21.41 -14.35
CA VAL A 276 10.45 -22.22 -13.31
C VAL A 276 11.89 -22.47 -13.71
N LEU A 277 12.17 -22.86 -14.96
CA LEU A 277 13.53 -23.13 -15.44
C LEU A 277 14.43 -21.88 -15.43
N ALA A 278 13.86 -20.71 -15.67
CA ALA A 278 14.58 -19.44 -15.63
C ALA A 278 14.75 -18.85 -14.21
N ASP A 279 14.32 -19.57 -13.16
CA ASP A 279 14.25 -19.02 -11.79
C ASP A 279 13.50 -17.68 -11.74
N GLY A 280 12.34 -17.64 -12.38
CA GLY A 280 11.58 -16.42 -12.66
C GLY A 280 11.19 -15.62 -11.41
N TRP A 281 10.98 -16.27 -10.27
CA TRP A 281 10.69 -15.57 -9.02
C TRP A 281 11.86 -14.72 -8.55
N ASN A 282 13.07 -15.26 -8.54
CA ASN A 282 14.28 -14.53 -8.13
C ASN A 282 14.61 -13.39 -9.10
N LEU A 283 14.45 -13.64 -10.41
CA LEU A 283 14.65 -12.61 -11.42
C LEU A 283 13.63 -11.44 -11.26
N LEU A 284 12.35 -11.78 -11.05
CA LEU A 284 11.30 -10.79 -10.88
C LEU A 284 11.53 -9.93 -9.63
N ILE A 285 11.65 -10.60 -8.47
CA ILE A 285 11.82 -9.92 -7.18
C ILE A 285 13.10 -9.09 -7.20
N GLY A 286 14.21 -9.67 -7.69
CA GLY A 286 15.47 -8.96 -7.84
C GLY A 286 15.36 -7.72 -8.71
N SER A 287 14.67 -7.80 -9.85
CA SER A 287 14.44 -6.66 -10.74
C SER A 287 13.59 -5.58 -10.07
N VAL A 288 12.53 -5.96 -9.36
CA VAL A 288 11.67 -5.02 -8.64
C VAL A 288 12.44 -4.30 -7.54
N VAL A 289 13.16 -5.04 -6.70
CA VAL A 289 13.96 -4.46 -5.60
C VAL A 289 15.06 -3.55 -6.13
N SER A 290 15.78 -3.99 -7.17
CA SER A 290 16.86 -3.21 -7.80
C SER A 290 16.37 -1.96 -8.54
N SER A 291 15.09 -1.88 -8.85
CA SER A 291 14.50 -0.73 -9.54
C SER A 291 14.31 0.49 -8.63
N TYR A 292 14.49 0.34 -7.31
CA TYR A 292 14.44 1.43 -6.35
C TYR A 292 15.84 2.02 -6.12
N ASN A 293 15.95 3.33 -6.29
CA ASN A 293 17.16 4.08 -6.00
C ASN A 293 17.18 4.44 -4.50
N TRP A 294 18.24 4.07 -3.82
CA TRP A 294 18.48 4.41 -2.41
C TRP A 294 19.39 5.62 -2.26
#